data_e8d7634f4d3fd9fb425ca1996485e85b
#
_entry.id   e8d7634f4d3fd9fb425ca1996485e85b
#
_cell.length_a   1.000
_cell.length_b   1.000
_cell.length_c   1.000
_cell.angle_alpha   90.00
_cell.angle_beta   90.00
_cell.angle_gamma   90.00
#
_symmetry.space_group_name_H-M   'P 1'
#
loop_
_entity.id
_entity.type
_entity.pdbx_description
1 polymer ?
#
loop_
_entity_poly.entity_id
_entity_poly.type
_entity_poly.pdbx_seq_one_letter_code
_entity_poly.pdbx_strand_id
1 'polypeptide(L)'
;MSYKVVAYIMGKLLAALTITLAVPFLAAVYWQEASSIDFIGTIIFSFAIAVFLYNYGELEHDNLTVREGMAITGLSWLLVSLIGAIPFIAGHHLGVIDAVFESISGFTCTGASVIPDLDAMPRSIILWRSIMHWLGGLGIIVIFIAIFPQPGNSVMKIFDTETTGPSKDRMVPRIKNAAHALLFIYIGFTYLMLFLLLLCGYSLFDAINIAFTTLATGGFGVLNDSIAGYNNFPAEMVIIFFMLVGGGNFGLYFMAWRKGISKMLHNIEFRIYLIMFVVFTCLITINLTSVMGMHSDFALKNAAFQVASTLTTTGLGIDNYNTWPAFSQYCIVVLMLTGGCAGSTSGGMKIARVVILCKMVGKIIKEKLHPNSFAIVRMEEKQQDDVVIFKTARFFFLYIFLALMTTIFFNFDGVPSVDSVMLALSCMGNVGVSFGLEYSFAQLPDMSKAVCSITMLVGRLEIFTYLAMLQASFWRENNW
;
A
#
# COMPACT_ATOMS: atom_id res chain seq x y z
N MET A 1 2.64 -21.42 -20.14
CA MET A 1 2.94 -21.05 -18.75
C MET A 1 3.41 -22.29 -18.02
N SER A 2 4.59 -22.26 -17.42
CA SER A 2 5.08 -23.39 -16.63
C SER A 2 4.67 -23.24 -15.18
N TYR A 3 3.79 -24.14 -14.70
CA TYR A 3 3.38 -24.18 -13.28
C TYR A 3 4.55 -24.51 -12.35
N LYS A 4 5.53 -25.30 -12.84
CA LYS A 4 6.71 -25.68 -12.06
C LYS A 4 7.58 -24.47 -11.74
N VAL A 5 7.79 -23.56 -12.71
CA VAL A 5 8.54 -22.30 -12.50
C VAL A 5 7.83 -21.40 -11.49
N VAL A 6 6.50 -21.27 -11.59
CA VAL A 6 5.69 -20.49 -10.64
C VAL A 6 5.83 -21.07 -9.24
N ALA A 7 5.66 -22.39 -9.07
CA ALA A 7 5.79 -23.08 -7.77
C ALA A 7 7.19 -22.91 -7.17
N TYR A 8 8.25 -23.03 -7.96
CA TYR A 8 9.62 -22.86 -7.51
C TYR A 8 9.89 -21.47 -6.90
N ILE A 9 9.43 -20.42 -7.60
CA ILE A 9 9.62 -19.04 -7.13
C ILE A 9 8.76 -18.76 -5.90
N MET A 10 7.49 -19.25 -5.88
CA MET A 10 6.62 -19.11 -4.72
C MET A 10 7.19 -19.85 -3.49
N GLY A 11 7.78 -21.03 -3.68
CA GLY A 11 8.46 -21.76 -2.61
C GLY A 11 9.58 -20.96 -1.96
N LYS A 12 10.43 -20.31 -2.76
CA LYS A 12 11.50 -19.44 -2.26
C LYS A 12 10.95 -18.20 -1.54
N LEU A 13 9.91 -17.57 -2.08
CA LEU A 13 9.29 -16.42 -1.47
C LEU A 13 8.66 -16.78 -0.11
N LEU A 14 7.99 -17.93 -0.04
CA LEU A 14 7.41 -18.41 1.21
C LEU A 14 8.49 -18.79 2.23
N ALA A 15 9.62 -19.34 1.81
CA ALA A 15 10.77 -19.58 2.69
C ALA A 15 11.31 -18.26 3.29
N ALA A 16 11.37 -17.18 2.51
CA ALA A 16 11.74 -15.87 3.01
C ALA A 16 10.74 -15.33 4.04
N LEU A 17 9.43 -15.48 3.78
CA LEU A 17 8.38 -15.11 4.74
C LEU A 17 8.51 -15.92 6.05
N THR A 18 8.78 -17.23 5.94
CA THR A 18 8.97 -18.10 7.10
C THR A 18 10.10 -17.60 8.01
N ILE A 19 11.19 -17.09 7.43
CA ILE A 19 12.29 -16.47 8.20
C ILE A 19 11.79 -15.22 8.93
N THR A 20 10.95 -14.40 8.31
CA THR A 20 10.45 -13.18 8.96
C THR A 20 9.50 -13.48 10.13
N LEU A 21 8.76 -14.60 10.10
CA LEU A 21 7.93 -15.06 11.23
C LEU A 21 8.76 -15.42 12.48
N ALA A 22 10.06 -15.67 12.33
CA ALA A 22 10.93 -15.88 13.49
C ALA A 22 11.04 -14.62 14.37
N VAL A 23 10.87 -13.43 13.83
CA VAL A 23 10.97 -12.17 14.60
C VAL A 23 9.85 -12.07 15.65
N PRO A 24 8.55 -12.12 15.29
CA PRO A 24 7.47 -12.11 16.28
C PRO A 24 7.48 -13.37 17.18
N PHE A 25 7.94 -14.52 16.67
CA PHE A 25 8.14 -15.72 17.53
C PHE A 25 9.15 -15.45 18.65
N LEU A 26 10.34 -14.93 18.33
CA LEU A 26 11.35 -14.61 19.33
C LEU A 26 10.86 -13.53 20.31
N ALA A 27 10.10 -12.55 19.81
CA ALA A 27 9.47 -11.55 20.65
C ALA A 27 8.44 -12.17 21.62
N ALA A 28 7.59 -13.08 21.14
CA ALA A 28 6.63 -13.80 21.98
C ALA A 28 7.32 -14.64 23.08
N VAL A 29 8.43 -15.30 22.74
CA VAL A 29 9.25 -16.04 23.71
C VAL A 29 9.85 -15.10 24.76
N TYR A 30 10.38 -13.95 24.32
CA TYR A 30 10.96 -12.94 25.20
C TYR A 30 9.94 -12.36 26.19
N TRP A 31 8.72 -12.07 25.71
CA TRP A 31 7.62 -11.56 26.57
C TRP A 31 6.84 -12.66 27.29
N GLN A 32 7.21 -13.93 27.11
CA GLN A 32 6.54 -15.10 27.71
C GLN A 32 5.05 -15.17 27.34
N GLU A 33 4.71 -14.82 26.11
CA GLU A 33 3.34 -14.86 25.59
C GLU A 33 2.97 -16.26 25.09
N ALA A 34 1.71 -16.64 25.28
CA ALA A 34 1.17 -17.92 24.77
C ALA A 34 1.21 -18.00 23.25
N SER A 35 1.13 -16.85 22.53
CA SER A 35 1.23 -16.73 21.09
C SER A 35 2.53 -17.29 20.48
N SER A 36 3.56 -17.60 21.30
CA SER A 36 4.77 -18.30 20.84
C SER A 36 4.45 -19.66 20.20
N ILE A 37 3.44 -20.37 20.72
CA ILE A 37 2.97 -21.66 20.12
C ILE A 37 2.34 -21.42 18.77
N ASP A 38 1.58 -20.36 18.59
CA ASP A 38 0.90 -20.00 17.34
C ASP A 38 1.89 -19.67 16.25
N PHE A 39 2.94 -18.91 16.60
CA PHE A 39 4.02 -18.57 15.66
C PHE A 39 4.85 -19.79 15.26
N ILE A 40 5.26 -20.66 16.21
CA ILE A 40 6.05 -21.83 15.86
C ILE A 40 5.24 -22.81 14.98
N GLY A 41 3.94 -23.00 15.26
CA GLY A 41 3.04 -23.80 14.43
C GLY A 41 2.95 -23.21 13.00
N THR A 42 2.81 -21.88 12.88
CA THR A 42 2.79 -21.19 11.58
C THR A 42 4.11 -21.33 10.83
N ILE A 43 5.26 -21.22 11.52
CA ILE A 43 6.58 -21.40 10.92
C ILE A 43 6.74 -22.81 10.35
N ILE A 44 6.37 -23.85 11.12
CA ILE A 44 6.47 -25.26 10.68
C ILE A 44 5.57 -25.48 9.46
N PHE A 45 4.32 -25.01 9.49
CA PHE A 45 3.38 -25.15 8.39
C PHE A 45 3.83 -24.41 7.14
N SER A 46 4.26 -23.16 7.29
CA SER A 46 4.78 -22.33 6.20
C SER A 46 6.03 -22.94 5.57
N PHE A 47 6.95 -23.45 6.39
CA PHE A 47 8.16 -24.13 5.94
C PHE A 47 7.84 -25.40 5.15
N ALA A 48 6.90 -26.21 5.64
CA ALA A 48 6.47 -27.43 4.94
C ALA A 48 5.90 -27.12 3.55
N ILE A 49 5.05 -26.08 3.42
CA ILE A 49 4.53 -25.64 2.12
C ILE A 49 5.66 -25.09 1.25
N ALA A 50 6.60 -24.31 1.81
CA ALA A 50 7.72 -23.79 1.06
C ALA A 50 8.60 -24.91 0.46
N VAL A 51 8.91 -25.93 1.26
CA VAL A 51 9.68 -27.11 0.81
C VAL A 51 8.89 -27.90 -0.25
N PHE A 52 7.59 -28.09 -0.06
CA PHE A 52 6.74 -28.77 -1.04
C PHE A 52 6.75 -28.04 -2.38
N LEU A 53 6.51 -26.72 -2.37
CA LEU A 53 6.50 -25.91 -3.60
C LEU A 53 7.89 -25.86 -4.26
N TYR A 54 8.94 -25.78 -3.48
CA TYR A 54 10.32 -25.79 -3.98
C TYR A 54 10.69 -27.10 -4.66
N ASN A 55 10.33 -28.25 -4.06
CA ASN A 55 10.63 -29.57 -4.60
C ASN A 55 9.72 -29.93 -5.80
N TYR A 56 8.46 -29.46 -5.82
CA TYR A 56 7.57 -29.63 -6.96
C TYR A 56 8.00 -28.77 -8.14
N GLY A 57 8.57 -27.58 -7.83
CA GLY A 57 8.99 -26.60 -8.80
C GLY A 57 10.33 -26.92 -9.46
N GLU A 58 10.50 -26.44 -10.69
CA GLU A 58 11.73 -26.60 -11.47
C GLU A 58 11.94 -25.35 -12.33
N LEU A 59 13.19 -24.87 -12.42
CA LEU A 59 13.58 -23.79 -13.34
C LEU A 59 13.78 -24.38 -14.74
N GLU A 60 12.73 -24.48 -15.52
CA GLU A 60 12.77 -25.03 -16.88
C GLU A 60 13.43 -24.07 -17.89
N HIS A 61 13.45 -22.77 -17.60
CA HIS A 61 14.01 -21.73 -18.47
C HIS A 61 14.44 -20.48 -17.69
N ASP A 62 15.46 -19.79 -18.18
CA ASP A 62 16.02 -18.58 -17.56
C ASP A 62 15.15 -17.31 -17.74
N ASN A 63 14.17 -17.33 -18.62
CA ASN A 63 13.34 -16.17 -18.96
C ASN A 63 11.87 -16.41 -18.65
N LEU A 64 11.36 -15.75 -17.60
CA LEU A 64 9.93 -15.75 -17.30
C LEU A 64 9.11 -15.10 -18.41
N THR A 65 7.95 -15.66 -18.70
CA THR A 65 6.94 -14.99 -19.54
C THR A 65 6.19 -13.91 -18.72
N VAL A 66 5.54 -12.99 -19.40
CA VAL A 66 4.70 -11.95 -18.72
C VAL A 66 3.58 -12.61 -17.92
N ARG A 67 3.00 -13.73 -18.43
CA ARG A 67 1.96 -14.50 -17.74
C ARG A 67 2.46 -15.13 -16.44
N GLU A 68 3.65 -15.72 -16.46
CA GLU A 68 4.28 -16.28 -15.25
C GLU A 68 4.57 -15.19 -14.23
N GLY A 69 5.06 -14.03 -14.66
CA GLY A 69 5.26 -12.86 -13.79
C GLY A 69 3.97 -12.43 -13.10
N MET A 70 2.87 -12.29 -13.85
CA MET A 70 1.55 -11.96 -13.28
C MET A 70 1.04 -13.04 -12.33
N ALA A 71 1.18 -14.34 -12.69
CA ALA A 71 0.76 -15.44 -11.82
C ALA A 71 1.56 -15.47 -10.52
N ILE A 72 2.88 -15.34 -10.60
CA ILE A 72 3.75 -15.30 -9.41
C ILE A 72 3.32 -14.13 -8.52
N THR A 73 3.14 -12.94 -9.08
CA THR A 73 2.74 -11.76 -8.32
C THR A 73 1.39 -11.98 -7.64
N GLY A 74 0.33 -12.29 -8.38
CA GLY A 74 -1.02 -12.41 -7.83
C GLY A 74 -1.17 -13.57 -6.83
N LEU A 75 -0.62 -14.75 -7.13
CA LEU A 75 -0.68 -15.90 -6.24
C LEU A 75 0.18 -15.73 -4.98
N SER A 76 1.34 -15.05 -5.10
CA SER A 76 2.21 -14.80 -3.95
C SER A 76 1.53 -13.92 -2.91
N TRP A 77 0.84 -12.85 -3.32
CA TRP A 77 0.09 -12.00 -2.41
C TRP A 77 -1.03 -12.76 -1.69
N LEU A 78 -1.76 -13.61 -2.41
CA LEU A 78 -2.78 -14.48 -1.80
C LEU A 78 -2.16 -15.46 -0.80
N LEU A 79 -1.11 -16.19 -1.21
CA LEU A 79 -0.46 -17.19 -0.36
C LEU A 79 0.13 -16.58 0.91
N VAL A 80 0.84 -15.45 0.78
CA VAL A 80 1.46 -14.75 1.91
C VAL A 80 0.38 -14.25 2.88
N SER A 81 -0.72 -13.72 2.36
CA SER A 81 -1.83 -13.26 3.21
C SER A 81 -2.53 -14.41 3.93
N LEU A 82 -2.71 -15.55 3.29
CA LEU A 82 -3.29 -16.73 3.94
C LEU A 82 -2.38 -17.28 5.04
N ILE A 83 -1.08 -17.35 4.81
CA ILE A 83 -0.11 -17.78 5.82
C ILE A 83 -0.03 -16.76 6.96
N GLY A 84 -0.05 -15.47 6.66
CA GLY A 84 -0.02 -14.40 7.65
C GLY A 84 -1.25 -14.33 8.56
N ALA A 85 -2.37 -14.91 8.13
CA ALA A 85 -3.59 -15.05 8.93
C ALA A 85 -3.50 -16.14 10.01
N ILE A 86 -2.64 -17.14 9.83
CA ILE A 86 -2.59 -18.32 10.71
C ILE A 86 -2.33 -17.97 12.18
N PRO A 87 -1.40 -17.05 12.56
CA PRO A 87 -1.17 -16.72 13.97
C PRO A 87 -2.43 -16.18 14.65
N PHE A 88 -3.27 -15.42 13.94
CA PHE A 88 -4.53 -14.89 14.50
C PHE A 88 -5.58 -16.00 14.71
N ILE A 89 -5.62 -17.00 13.80
CA ILE A 89 -6.55 -18.11 13.87
C ILE A 89 -6.11 -19.10 14.97
N ALA A 90 -4.83 -19.47 14.99
CA ALA A 90 -4.28 -20.45 15.92
C ALA A 90 -4.41 -20.02 17.37
N GLY A 91 -4.14 -18.72 17.64
CA GLY A 91 -4.30 -18.12 18.97
C GLY A 91 -5.75 -17.79 19.34
N HIS A 92 -6.74 -18.15 18.51
CA HIS A 92 -8.15 -17.80 18.71
C HIS A 92 -8.40 -16.29 18.92
N HIS A 93 -7.52 -15.44 18.40
CA HIS A 93 -7.65 -13.99 18.49
C HIS A 93 -8.75 -13.46 17.57
N LEU A 94 -8.89 -14.07 16.39
CA LEU A 94 -9.87 -13.69 15.37
C LEU A 94 -10.51 -14.93 14.73
N GLY A 95 -11.73 -14.78 14.23
CA GLY A 95 -12.37 -15.74 13.35
C GLY A 95 -11.61 -15.85 12.00
N VAL A 96 -11.87 -16.91 11.23
CA VAL A 96 -11.13 -17.17 9.98
C VAL A 96 -11.26 -16.01 8.98
N ILE A 97 -12.46 -15.48 8.79
CA ILE A 97 -12.72 -14.35 7.84
C ILE A 97 -12.00 -13.09 8.33
N ASP A 98 -12.11 -12.79 9.61
CA ASP A 98 -11.47 -11.62 10.22
C ASP A 98 -9.95 -11.72 10.19
N ALA A 99 -9.38 -12.89 10.43
CA ALA A 99 -7.93 -13.13 10.38
C ALA A 99 -7.38 -12.97 8.95
N VAL A 100 -8.09 -13.48 7.95
CA VAL A 100 -7.72 -13.31 6.53
C VAL A 100 -7.84 -11.83 6.12
N PHE A 101 -8.91 -11.14 6.55
CA PHE A 101 -9.08 -9.71 6.33
C PHE A 101 -7.92 -8.91 6.91
N GLU A 102 -7.59 -9.13 8.20
CA GLU A 102 -6.51 -8.43 8.92
C GLU A 102 -5.16 -8.65 8.24
N SER A 103 -4.89 -9.89 7.82
CA SER A 103 -3.65 -10.25 7.13
C SER A 103 -3.56 -9.63 5.74
N ILE A 104 -4.64 -9.64 4.95
CA ILE A 104 -4.69 -8.99 3.63
C ILE A 104 -4.50 -7.47 3.81
N SER A 105 -5.23 -6.85 4.75
CA SER A 105 -5.07 -5.45 5.09
C SER A 105 -3.62 -5.12 5.49
N GLY A 106 -2.98 -6.01 6.25
CA GLY A 106 -1.58 -5.91 6.66
C GLY A 106 -0.65 -5.89 5.45
N PHE A 107 -0.64 -6.93 4.65
CA PHE A 107 0.28 -7.02 3.51
C PHE A 107 -0.01 -6.00 2.41
N THR A 108 -1.29 -5.69 2.12
CA THR A 108 -1.64 -4.65 1.13
C THR A 108 -1.38 -3.23 1.61
N CYS A 109 -0.92 -3.05 2.86
CA CYS A 109 -0.74 -1.74 3.50
C CYS A 109 -2.02 -0.89 3.44
N THR A 110 -3.16 -1.52 3.69
CA THR A 110 -4.44 -0.80 3.75
C THR A 110 -4.68 -0.21 5.13
N GLY A 111 -4.34 -0.93 6.20
CA GLY A 111 -4.51 -0.46 7.57
C GLY A 111 -5.95 -0.55 8.12
N ALA A 112 -6.87 -1.11 7.36
CA ALA A 112 -8.20 -1.45 7.84
C ALA A 112 -8.11 -2.57 8.87
N SER A 113 -8.65 -2.41 10.07
CA SER A 113 -8.57 -3.40 11.14
C SER A 113 -9.94 -3.85 11.60
N VAL A 114 -10.08 -5.15 11.83
CA VAL A 114 -11.25 -5.80 12.40
C VAL A 114 -11.05 -6.16 13.88
N ILE A 115 -9.89 -5.85 14.46
CA ILE A 115 -9.60 -6.09 15.87
C ILE A 115 -10.33 -5.03 16.71
N PRO A 116 -11.24 -5.43 17.61
CA PRO A 116 -12.04 -4.48 18.37
C PRO A 116 -11.25 -3.81 19.51
N ASP A 117 -10.26 -4.47 20.06
CA ASP A 117 -9.44 -3.98 21.17
C ASP A 117 -7.97 -4.39 20.98
N LEU A 118 -7.15 -3.41 20.60
CA LEU A 118 -5.72 -3.60 20.40
C LEU A 118 -4.94 -3.72 21.71
N ASP A 119 -5.42 -3.05 22.75
CA ASP A 119 -4.73 -3.02 24.05
C ASP A 119 -4.78 -4.39 24.76
N ALA A 120 -5.79 -5.22 24.43
CA ALA A 120 -5.91 -6.59 24.89
C ALA A 120 -5.08 -7.60 24.10
N MET A 121 -4.53 -7.21 22.93
CA MET A 121 -3.77 -8.13 22.08
C MET A 121 -2.35 -8.38 22.58
N PRO A 122 -1.80 -9.60 22.39
CA PRO A 122 -0.39 -9.87 22.64
C PRO A 122 0.52 -8.93 21.83
N ARG A 123 1.59 -8.46 22.44
CA ARG A 123 2.56 -7.56 21.77
C ARG A 123 3.19 -8.19 20.53
N SER A 124 3.43 -9.49 20.54
CA SER A 124 3.95 -10.22 19.39
C SER A 124 2.99 -10.21 18.20
N ILE A 125 1.68 -10.25 18.44
CA ILE A 125 0.65 -10.12 17.40
C ILE A 125 0.63 -8.70 16.84
N ILE A 126 0.71 -7.66 17.68
CA ILE A 126 0.82 -6.26 17.23
C ILE A 126 2.10 -6.06 16.41
N LEU A 127 3.22 -6.62 16.83
CA LEU A 127 4.48 -6.58 16.09
C LEU A 127 4.33 -7.28 14.73
N TRP A 128 3.65 -8.42 14.66
CA TRP A 128 3.40 -9.12 13.41
C TRP A 128 2.59 -8.28 12.43
N ARG A 129 1.55 -7.58 12.89
CA ARG A 129 0.78 -6.63 12.08
C ARG A 129 1.67 -5.57 11.43
N SER A 130 2.56 -4.98 12.21
CA SER A 130 3.49 -3.96 11.71
C SER A 130 4.54 -4.52 10.77
N ILE A 131 5.02 -5.75 10.98
CA ILE A 131 5.93 -6.46 10.07
C ILE A 131 5.24 -6.76 8.74
N MET A 132 3.97 -7.18 8.75
CA MET A 132 3.20 -7.37 7.50
C MET A 132 3.15 -6.07 6.67
N HIS A 133 2.90 -4.91 7.30
CA HIS A 133 2.98 -3.61 6.62
C HIS A 133 4.37 -3.35 6.05
N TRP A 134 5.42 -3.53 6.85
CA TRP A 134 6.77 -3.25 6.43
C TRP A 134 7.21 -4.10 5.24
N LEU A 135 6.83 -5.38 5.21
CA LEU A 135 7.05 -6.29 4.09
C LEU A 135 6.21 -5.90 2.86
N GLY A 136 4.94 -5.55 3.07
CA GLY A 136 4.01 -5.16 2.01
C GLY A 136 4.35 -3.82 1.37
N GLY A 137 4.94 -2.88 2.13
CA GLY A 137 5.22 -1.51 1.67
C GLY A 137 6.14 -1.42 0.47
N LEU A 138 7.27 -2.11 0.50
CA LEU A 138 8.17 -2.22 -0.65
C LEU A 138 7.68 -3.21 -1.71
N GLY A 139 6.64 -3.97 -1.38
CA GLY A 139 6.28 -5.13 -2.17
C GLY A 139 7.17 -6.33 -1.83
N ILE A 140 6.51 -7.40 -1.45
CA ILE A 140 7.17 -8.63 -1.01
C ILE A 140 8.10 -9.19 -2.10
N ILE A 141 7.77 -8.95 -3.37
CA ILE A 141 8.53 -9.40 -4.53
C ILE A 141 9.80 -8.56 -4.73
N VAL A 142 9.76 -7.25 -4.46
CA VAL A 142 10.98 -6.42 -4.52
C VAL A 142 11.99 -6.86 -3.46
N ILE A 143 11.52 -7.19 -2.25
CA ILE A 143 12.36 -7.76 -1.19
C ILE A 143 12.93 -9.11 -1.64
N PHE A 144 12.10 -9.97 -2.22
CA PHE A 144 12.52 -11.27 -2.73
C PHE A 144 13.58 -11.15 -3.84
N ILE A 145 13.39 -10.25 -4.80
CA ILE A 145 14.36 -9.97 -5.88
C ILE A 145 15.68 -9.48 -5.32
N ALA A 146 15.66 -8.67 -4.26
CA ALA A 146 16.87 -8.17 -3.62
C ALA A 146 17.64 -9.30 -2.92
N ILE A 147 16.96 -10.20 -2.23
CA ILE A 147 17.57 -11.28 -1.44
C ILE A 147 17.98 -12.46 -2.32
N PHE A 148 17.12 -12.88 -3.25
CA PHE A 148 17.34 -14.04 -4.11
C PHE A 148 17.50 -13.63 -5.58
N PRO A 149 18.74 -13.34 -6.03
CA PRO A 149 18.98 -12.94 -7.40
C PRO A 149 18.60 -14.09 -8.36
N GLN A 150 17.72 -13.77 -9.31
CA GLN A 150 17.34 -14.67 -10.39
C GLN A 150 18.24 -14.41 -11.61
N PRO A 151 18.63 -15.46 -12.38
CA PRO A 151 19.35 -15.28 -13.63
C PRO A 151 18.45 -14.71 -14.72
N GLY A 152 19.00 -13.86 -15.58
CA GLY A 152 18.38 -13.38 -16.82
C GLY A 152 17.41 -12.20 -16.70
N ASN A 153 16.62 -11.99 -17.76
CA ASN A 153 15.61 -10.90 -17.88
C ASN A 153 14.30 -11.19 -17.12
N SER A 154 14.21 -12.32 -16.43
CA SER A 154 13.02 -12.76 -15.69
C SER A 154 12.61 -11.79 -14.59
N VAL A 155 13.59 -11.25 -13.88
CA VAL A 155 13.41 -10.27 -12.80
C VAL A 155 12.71 -9.01 -13.29
N MET A 156 12.98 -8.58 -14.54
CA MET A 156 12.38 -7.38 -15.12
C MET A 156 10.87 -7.50 -15.26
N LYS A 157 10.38 -8.67 -15.64
CA LYS A 157 8.96 -8.90 -15.86
C LYS A 157 8.17 -8.97 -14.56
N ILE A 158 8.76 -9.53 -13.50
CA ILE A 158 8.15 -9.55 -12.17
C ILE A 158 8.14 -8.14 -11.59
N PHE A 159 9.25 -7.42 -11.67
CA PHE A 159 9.36 -6.04 -11.18
C PHE A 159 8.39 -5.09 -11.89
N ASP A 160 8.23 -5.22 -13.21
CA ASP A 160 7.31 -4.43 -14.01
C ASP A 160 5.84 -4.69 -13.69
N THR A 161 5.49 -5.87 -13.15
CA THR A 161 4.12 -6.21 -12.74
C THR A 161 3.76 -5.70 -11.35
N GLU A 162 4.76 -5.50 -10.49
CA GLU A 162 4.54 -5.03 -9.12
C GLU A 162 4.70 -3.50 -8.97
N THR A 163 5.57 -2.88 -9.78
CA THR A 163 5.76 -1.43 -9.72
C THR A 163 4.58 -0.68 -10.31
N THR A 164 3.92 0.11 -9.46
CA THR A 164 2.78 0.94 -9.81
C THR A 164 3.22 2.23 -10.50
N GLY A 165 2.66 2.53 -11.67
CA GLY A 165 2.85 3.83 -12.32
C GLY A 165 3.02 3.77 -13.85
N PRO A 166 2.77 4.90 -14.55
CA PRO A 166 2.83 4.97 -16.01
C PRO A 166 4.24 5.12 -16.59
N SER A 167 5.26 5.43 -15.78
CA SER A 167 6.62 5.71 -16.26
C SER A 167 7.54 4.50 -16.09
N LYS A 168 7.90 3.86 -17.21
CA LYS A 168 8.99 2.91 -17.29
C LYS A 168 10.30 3.67 -17.55
N ASP A 169 10.88 4.27 -16.54
CA ASP A 169 12.23 4.83 -16.71
C ASP A 169 13.25 3.68 -16.73
N ARG A 170 13.82 3.45 -17.90
CA ARG A 170 14.97 2.53 -18.13
C ARG A 170 16.21 3.05 -17.41
N MET A 171 16.18 3.07 -16.07
CA MET A 171 17.24 3.77 -15.34
C MET A 171 18.39 2.92 -14.87
N VAL A 172 18.35 1.60 -15.03
CA VAL A 172 19.48 0.79 -14.52
C VAL A 172 19.73 -0.42 -15.41
N PRO A 173 20.97 -0.64 -15.87
CA PRO A 173 21.35 -1.84 -16.62
C PRO A 173 21.23 -3.14 -15.83
N ARG A 174 20.96 -3.05 -14.50
CA ARG A 174 20.85 -4.20 -13.61
C ARG A 174 19.74 -3.94 -12.56
N ILE A 175 18.57 -4.47 -12.79
CA ILE A 175 17.38 -4.37 -11.91
C ILE A 175 17.66 -4.83 -10.49
N LYS A 176 18.51 -5.84 -10.32
CA LYS A 176 18.98 -6.27 -9.01
C LYS A 176 19.60 -5.12 -8.21
N ASN A 177 20.44 -4.29 -8.84
CA ASN A 177 21.06 -3.15 -8.17
C ASN A 177 20.03 -2.07 -7.83
N ALA A 178 18.98 -1.93 -8.63
CA ALA A 178 17.85 -1.02 -8.34
C ALA A 178 17.05 -1.52 -7.13
N ALA A 179 16.68 -2.80 -7.09
CA ALA A 179 15.94 -3.39 -5.97
C ALA A 179 16.74 -3.29 -4.66
N HIS A 180 18.05 -3.59 -4.68
CA HIS A 180 18.92 -3.39 -3.52
C HIS A 180 18.99 -1.93 -3.07
N ALA A 181 19.10 -0.99 -4.01
CA ALA A 181 19.16 0.43 -3.69
C ALA A 181 17.86 0.92 -3.05
N LEU A 182 16.70 0.51 -3.58
CA LEU A 182 15.40 0.83 -3.01
C LEU A 182 15.24 0.23 -1.60
N LEU A 183 15.60 -1.04 -1.43
CA LEU A 183 15.58 -1.70 -0.13
C LEU A 183 16.49 -1.01 0.89
N PHE A 184 17.71 -0.64 0.48
CA PHE A 184 18.66 0.06 1.36
C PHE A 184 18.14 1.43 1.81
N ILE A 185 17.53 2.22 0.90
CA ILE A 185 16.93 3.51 1.23
C ILE A 185 15.73 3.32 2.17
N TYR A 186 14.88 2.32 1.91
CA TYR A 186 13.73 2.01 2.76
C TYR A 186 14.14 1.63 4.18
N ILE A 187 15.12 0.74 4.32
CA ILE A 187 15.70 0.35 5.61
C ILE A 187 16.32 1.58 6.30
N GLY A 188 17.07 2.40 5.57
CA GLY A 188 17.70 3.60 6.11
C GLY A 188 16.67 4.60 6.67
N PHE A 189 15.59 4.87 5.94
CA PHE A 189 14.51 5.72 6.44
C PHE A 189 13.76 5.10 7.61
N THR A 190 13.58 3.76 7.62
CA THR A 190 12.98 3.06 8.78
C THR A 190 13.81 3.27 10.05
N TYR A 191 15.12 3.05 9.98
CA TYR A 191 16.00 3.27 11.14
C TYR A 191 16.07 4.74 11.56
N LEU A 192 16.08 5.67 10.61
CA LEU A 192 16.08 7.10 10.89
C LEU A 192 14.81 7.52 11.64
N MET A 193 13.64 7.06 11.16
CA MET A 193 12.36 7.33 11.80
C MET A 193 12.32 6.73 13.21
N LEU A 194 12.71 5.46 13.36
CA LEU A 194 12.78 4.79 14.65
C LEU A 194 13.64 5.58 15.64
N PHE A 195 14.83 6.01 15.23
CA PHE A 195 15.72 6.80 16.06
C PHE A 195 15.10 8.14 16.49
N LEU A 196 14.43 8.85 15.58
CA LEU A 196 13.75 10.10 15.90
C LEU A 196 12.55 9.92 16.84
N LEU A 197 11.77 8.85 16.69
CA LEU A 197 10.67 8.53 17.61
C LEU A 197 11.18 8.20 19.02
N LEU A 198 12.31 7.49 19.14
CA LEU A 198 12.96 7.25 20.45
C LEU A 198 13.40 8.57 21.10
N LEU A 199 13.95 9.52 20.34
CA LEU A 199 14.28 10.86 20.84
C LEU A 199 13.04 11.66 21.28
N CYS A 200 11.88 11.40 20.66
CA CYS A 200 10.60 11.98 21.07
C CYS A 200 10.00 11.32 22.32
N GLY A 201 10.66 10.29 22.91
CA GLY A 201 10.24 9.64 24.15
C GLY A 201 9.32 8.44 23.97
N TYR A 202 9.17 7.90 22.76
CA TYR A 202 8.43 6.65 22.52
C TYR A 202 9.18 5.45 23.09
N SER A 203 8.45 4.43 23.54
CA SER A 203 9.07 3.15 23.89
C SER A 203 9.69 2.51 22.62
N LEU A 204 10.67 1.63 22.82
CA LEU A 204 11.28 0.92 21.67
C LEU A 204 10.23 0.11 20.90
N PHE A 205 9.28 -0.49 21.60
CA PHE A 205 8.19 -1.25 21.00
C PHE A 205 7.30 -0.37 20.12
N ASP A 206 6.84 0.76 20.65
CA ASP A 206 5.99 1.69 19.91
C ASP A 206 6.73 2.30 18.71
N ALA A 207 7.98 2.71 18.92
CA ALA A 207 8.81 3.31 17.89
C ALA A 207 9.05 2.35 16.70
N ILE A 208 9.29 1.05 16.95
CA ILE A 208 9.43 0.03 15.90
C ILE A 208 8.12 -0.11 15.13
N ASN A 209 7.01 -0.31 15.82
CA ASN A 209 5.71 -0.55 15.20
C ASN A 209 5.27 0.66 14.36
N ILE A 210 5.37 1.88 14.91
CA ILE A 210 4.98 3.11 14.22
C ILE A 210 5.91 3.40 13.04
N ALA A 211 7.23 3.15 13.15
CA ALA A 211 8.14 3.33 12.04
C ALA A 211 7.83 2.36 10.89
N PHE A 212 7.52 1.10 11.19
CA PHE A 212 7.17 0.09 10.20
C PHE A 212 5.88 0.45 9.47
N THR A 213 4.83 0.79 10.22
CA THR A 213 3.53 1.10 9.63
C THR A 213 3.52 2.42 8.86
N THR A 214 4.21 3.45 9.36
CA THR A 214 4.25 4.78 8.72
C THR A 214 5.02 4.78 7.42
N LEU A 215 6.24 4.20 7.40
CA LEU A 215 7.06 4.22 6.20
C LEU A 215 6.51 3.29 5.11
N ALA A 216 5.86 2.22 5.51
CA ALA A 216 5.10 1.35 4.61
C ALA A 216 3.81 2.00 4.10
N THR A 217 3.41 3.16 4.66
CA THR A 217 2.11 3.80 4.42
C THR A 217 0.94 2.84 4.69
N GLY A 218 1.02 2.10 5.81
CA GLY A 218 0.11 1.01 6.12
C GLY A 218 -1.05 1.35 7.07
N GLY A 219 -0.82 2.14 8.13
CA GLY A 219 -1.88 2.69 8.98
C GLY A 219 -2.28 1.87 10.21
N PHE A 220 -1.74 0.67 10.44
CA PHE A 220 -2.03 -0.05 11.68
C PHE A 220 -1.49 0.69 12.90
N GLY A 221 -2.38 1.00 13.83
CA GLY A 221 -2.04 1.54 15.14
C GLY A 221 -1.54 0.46 16.12
N VAL A 222 -0.87 0.92 17.16
CA VAL A 222 -0.50 0.11 18.34
C VAL A 222 -1.58 0.25 19.42
N LEU A 223 -2.19 1.42 19.51
CA LEU A 223 -3.26 1.78 20.45
C LEU A 223 -4.61 1.87 19.71
N ASN A 224 -5.70 1.69 20.44
CA ASN A 224 -7.06 1.85 19.93
C ASN A 224 -7.29 3.26 19.35
N ASP A 225 -6.76 4.29 20.00
CA ASP A 225 -6.85 5.69 19.56
C ASP A 225 -5.77 6.08 18.53
N SER A 226 -5.11 5.11 17.89
CA SER A 226 -4.05 5.34 16.91
C SER A 226 -2.94 6.26 17.47
N ILE A 227 -2.52 7.29 16.75
CA ILE A 227 -1.47 8.23 17.20
C ILE A 227 -2.01 9.25 18.22
N ALA A 228 -3.32 9.52 18.23
CA ALA A 228 -3.94 10.42 19.21
C ALA A 228 -3.65 10.00 20.66
N GLY A 229 -3.62 8.70 20.96
CA GLY A 229 -3.36 8.17 22.29
C GLY A 229 -2.02 8.57 22.91
N TYR A 230 -1.03 8.94 22.10
CA TYR A 230 0.30 9.36 22.61
C TYR A 230 0.38 10.85 22.95
N ASN A 231 -0.46 11.69 22.36
CA ASN A 231 -0.49 13.16 22.58
C ASN A 231 0.90 13.82 22.59
N ASN A 232 1.72 13.50 21.59
CA ASN A 232 3.13 13.92 21.50
C ASN A 232 3.37 14.72 20.21
N PHE A 233 3.32 16.06 20.31
CA PHE A 233 3.46 16.97 19.17
C PHE A 233 4.77 16.78 18.38
N PRO A 234 5.98 16.69 18.98
CA PRO A 234 7.21 16.41 18.24
C PRO A 234 7.14 15.11 17.42
N ALA A 235 6.58 14.04 17.99
CA ALA A 235 6.44 12.77 17.32
C ALA A 235 5.44 12.85 16.16
N GLU A 236 4.32 13.57 16.32
CA GLU A 236 3.35 13.81 15.25
C GLU A 236 4.01 14.50 14.04
N MET A 237 4.90 15.47 14.27
CA MET A 237 5.65 16.12 13.19
C MET A 237 6.62 15.17 12.47
N VAL A 238 7.30 14.31 13.23
CA VAL A 238 8.15 13.25 12.66
C VAL A 238 7.30 12.30 11.81
N ILE A 239 6.15 11.88 12.31
CA ILE A 239 5.24 10.97 11.57
C ILE A 239 4.74 11.63 10.28
N ILE A 240 4.29 12.90 10.31
CA ILE A 240 3.90 13.65 9.10
C ILE A 240 5.03 13.63 8.06
N PHE A 241 6.25 13.95 8.48
CA PHE A 241 7.40 13.98 7.58
C PHE A 241 7.64 12.61 6.93
N PHE A 242 7.63 11.52 7.72
CA PHE A 242 7.87 10.18 7.18
C PHE A 242 6.70 9.59 6.40
N MET A 243 5.44 10.00 6.68
CA MET A 243 4.31 9.71 5.79
C MET A 243 4.55 10.32 4.41
N LEU A 244 4.97 11.59 4.34
CA LEU A 244 5.30 12.26 3.08
C LEU A 244 6.50 11.62 2.37
N VAL A 245 7.50 11.13 3.11
CA VAL A 245 8.61 10.36 2.54
C VAL A 245 8.13 9.03 1.97
N GLY A 246 7.30 8.27 2.69
CA GLY A 246 6.73 7.01 2.23
C GLY A 246 5.85 7.16 0.98
N GLY A 247 5.02 8.22 0.94
CA GLY A 247 4.18 8.55 -0.22
C GLY A 247 4.93 9.14 -1.42
N GLY A 248 6.21 9.50 -1.27
CA GLY A 248 7.07 9.98 -2.34
C GLY A 248 7.73 8.85 -3.14
N ASN A 249 8.31 9.16 -4.28
CA ASN A 249 8.95 8.19 -5.16
C ASN A 249 10.35 7.79 -4.68
N PHE A 250 10.55 6.53 -4.26
CA PHE A 250 11.84 6.04 -3.78
C PHE A 250 12.96 6.09 -4.85
N GLY A 251 12.60 5.96 -6.13
CA GLY A 251 13.54 6.14 -7.23
C GLY A 251 14.10 7.57 -7.33
N LEU A 252 13.26 8.58 -7.00
CA LEU A 252 13.72 9.97 -6.94
C LEU A 252 14.67 10.22 -5.76
N TYR A 253 14.46 9.57 -4.62
CA TYR A 253 15.40 9.66 -3.48
C TYR A 253 16.76 9.07 -3.84
N PHE A 254 16.78 7.93 -4.55
CA PHE A 254 18.01 7.36 -5.07
C PHE A 254 18.73 8.30 -6.04
N MET A 255 17.97 8.95 -6.93
CA MET A 255 18.54 9.95 -7.84
C MET A 255 19.04 11.20 -7.13
N ALA A 256 18.30 11.68 -6.11
CA ALA A 256 18.70 12.83 -5.30
C ALA A 256 20.01 12.56 -4.57
N TRP A 257 20.19 11.34 -4.05
CA TRP A 257 21.44 10.94 -3.41
C TRP A 257 22.62 10.93 -4.39
N ARG A 258 22.41 10.45 -5.64
CA ARG A 258 23.48 10.35 -6.65
C ARG A 258 23.75 11.64 -7.44
N LYS A 259 22.71 12.42 -7.74
CA LYS A 259 22.75 13.54 -8.69
C LYS A 259 22.34 14.88 -8.08
N GLY A 260 22.08 14.91 -6.76
CA GLY A 260 21.67 16.10 -6.03
C GLY A 260 20.15 16.29 -5.93
N ILE A 261 19.72 16.96 -4.85
CA ILE A 261 18.31 17.19 -4.48
C ILE A 261 17.55 17.99 -5.55
N SER A 262 18.24 18.84 -6.31
CA SER A 262 17.64 19.63 -7.39
C SER A 262 16.85 18.77 -8.39
N LYS A 263 17.33 17.57 -8.74
CA LYS A 263 16.64 16.68 -9.67
C LYS A 263 15.29 16.20 -9.14
N MET A 264 15.18 15.96 -7.85
CA MET A 264 13.93 15.58 -7.19
C MET A 264 12.92 16.74 -7.21
N LEU A 265 13.37 17.95 -6.87
CA LEU A 265 12.50 19.13 -6.83
C LEU A 265 12.05 19.62 -8.23
N HIS A 266 12.74 19.25 -9.30
CA HIS A 266 12.31 19.53 -10.68
C HIS A 266 11.34 18.50 -11.24
N ASN A 267 11.15 17.36 -10.56
CA ASN A 267 10.18 16.36 -11.00
C ASN A 267 8.75 16.89 -10.86
N ILE A 268 7.96 16.84 -11.93
CA ILE A 268 6.59 17.40 -11.99
C ILE A 268 5.68 16.67 -11.01
N GLU A 269 5.74 15.33 -10.95
CA GLU A 269 4.89 14.53 -10.06
C GLU A 269 5.16 14.88 -8.59
N PHE A 270 6.43 14.93 -8.19
CA PHE A 270 6.82 15.26 -6.81
C PHE A 270 6.43 16.70 -6.43
N ARG A 271 6.54 17.65 -7.35
CA ARG A 271 6.09 19.03 -7.12
C ARG A 271 4.58 19.10 -6.92
N ILE A 272 3.80 18.45 -7.76
CA ILE A 272 2.33 18.42 -7.63
C ILE A 272 1.93 17.74 -6.32
N TYR A 273 2.62 16.66 -5.95
CA TYR A 273 2.43 15.99 -4.65
C TYR A 273 2.59 16.96 -3.47
N LEU A 274 3.68 17.72 -3.42
CA LEU A 274 3.92 18.71 -2.36
C LEU A 274 2.92 19.88 -2.41
N ILE A 275 2.56 20.35 -3.62
CA ILE A 275 1.56 21.41 -3.79
C ILE A 275 0.20 20.92 -3.27
N MET A 276 -0.21 19.69 -3.59
CA MET A 276 -1.45 19.11 -3.08
C MET A 276 -1.45 19.05 -1.55
N PHE A 277 -0.37 18.57 -0.95
CA PHE A 277 -0.24 18.57 0.51
C PHE A 277 -0.46 19.96 1.11
N VAL A 278 0.22 21.00 0.60
CA VAL A 278 0.12 22.37 1.13
C VAL A 278 -1.29 22.94 0.88
N VAL A 279 -1.81 22.83 -0.34
CA VAL A 279 -3.11 23.42 -0.72
C VAL A 279 -4.25 22.81 0.11
N PHE A 280 -4.33 21.47 0.19
CA PHE A 280 -5.40 20.81 0.95
C PHE A 280 -5.26 21.05 2.46
N THR A 281 -4.03 21.12 3.00
CA THR A 281 -3.81 21.51 4.39
C THR A 281 -4.34 22.92 4.66
N CYS A 282 -4.03 23.90 3.81
CA CYS A 282 -4.56 25.26 3.97
C CYS A 282 -6.09 25.31 3.85
N LEU A 283 -6.68 24.63 2.86
CA LEU A 283 -8.12 24.61 2.66
C LEU A 283 -8.88 24.02 3.86
N ILE A 284 -8.41 22.87 4.38
CA ILE A 284 -9.00 22.23 5.56
C ILE A 284 -8.79 23.08 6.80
N THR A 285 -7.60 23.66 7.01
CA THR A 285 -7.33 24.56 8.14
C THR A 285 -8.28 25.74 8.16
N ILE A 286 -8.48 26.42 7.02
CA ILE A 286 -9.41 27.55 6.91
C ILE A 286 -10.84 27.11 7.21
N ASN A 287 -11.26 25.94 6.73
CA ASN A 287 -12.60 25.42 6.96
C ASN A 287 -12.82 25.05 8.44
N LEU A 288 -11.85 24.39 9.10
CA LEU A 288 -11.95 24.04 10.52
C LEU A 288 -11.99 25.28 11.42
N THR A 289 -11.15 26.28 11.11
CA THR A 289 -11.13 27.54 11.88
C THR A 289 -12.43 28.36 11.70
N SER A 290 -12.95 28.45 10.46
CA SER A 290 -14.09 29.30 10.15
C SER A 290 -15.43 28.66 10.54
N VAL A 291 -15.58 27.35 10.41
CA VAL A 291 -16.86 26.65 10.64
C VAL A 291 -16.96 26.07 12.05
N MET A 292 -15.87 25.46 12.55
CA MET A 292 -15.85 24.85 13.90
C MET A 292 -15.33 25.79 14.98
N GLY A 293 -14.77 26.96 14.62
CA GLY A 293 -14.13 27.87 15.58
C GLY A 293 -12.87 27.28 16.24
N MET A 294 -12.26 26.27 15.63
CA MET A 294 -11.06 25.63 16.15
C MET A 294 -9.89 26.59 16.14
N HIS A 295 -9.05 26.59 17.17
CA HIS A 295 -7.87 27.43 17.24
C HIS A 295 -6.92 27.11 16.07
N SER A 296 -6.34 28.14 15.44
CA SER A 296 -5.57 28.02 14.19
C SER A 296 -4.43 27.00 14.25
N ASP A 297 -3.71 26.92 15.39
CA ASP A 297 -2.58 26.02 15.55
C ASP A 297 -3.03 24.55 15.59
N PHE A 298 -4.11 24.28 16.31
CA PHE A 298 -4.75 22.95 16.36
C PHE A 298 -5.32 22.54 15.01
N ALA A 299 -6.04 23.47 14.35
CA ALA A 299 -6.60 23.23 13.03
C ALA A 299 -5.52 22.92 11.99
N LEU A 300 -4.40 23.69 12.00
CA LEU A 300 -3.27 23.46 11.10
C LEU A 300 -2.61 22.09 11.34
N LYS A 301 -2.36 21.75 12.61
CA LYS A 301 -1.75 20.47 12.98
C LYS A 301 -2.63 19.30 12.53
N ASN A 302 -3.91 19.32 12.89
CA ASN A 302 -4.84 18.24 12.56
C ASN A 302 -5.06 18.12 11.05
N ALA A 303 -5.19 19.25 10.34
CA ALA A 303 -5.30 19.27 8.89
C ALA A 303 -4.03 18.72 8.22
N ALA A 304 -2.84 19.14 8.64
CA ALA A 304 -1.57 18.67 8.07
C ALA A 304 -1.38 17.16 8.26
N PHE A 305 -1.69 16.66 9.47
CA PHE A 305 -1.59 15.23 9.75
C PHE A 305 -2.57 14.42 8.90
N GLN A 306 -3.85 14.81 8.87
CA GLN A 306 -4.88 14.08 8.14
C GLN A 306 -4.67 14.14 6.62
N VAL A 307 -4.24 15.30 6.10
CA VAL A 307 -3.88 15.43 4.67
C VAL A 307 -2.67 14.56 4.32
N ALA A 308 -1.61 14.57 5.16
CA ALA A 308 -0.47 13.68 4.95
C ALA A 308 -0.90 12.21 4.96
N SER A 309 -1.64 11.80 5.99
CA SER A 309 -2.15 10.44 6.16
C SER A 309 -2.97 9.97 4.96
N THR A 310 -3.89 10.80 4.48
CA THR A 310 -4.82 10.41 3.41
C THR A 310 -4.17 10.49 2.03
N LEU A 311 -3.41 11.55 1.73
CA LEU A 311 -2.70 11.71 0.45
C LEU A 311 -1.68 10.59 0.22
N THR A 312 -1.01 10.16 1.29
CA THR A 312 -0.03 9.06 1.24
C THR A 312 -0.68 7.69 1.40
N THR A 313 -1.99 7.65 1.59
CA THR A 313 -2.76 6.43 1.87
C THR A 313 -2.24 5.66 3.10
N THR A 314 -1.77 6.38 4.12
CA THR A 314 -1.23 5.75 5.34
C THR A 314 -2.35 5.35 6.31
N GLY A 315 -3.40 6.16 6.46
CA GLY A 315 -4.55 5.81 7.30
C GLY A 315 -4.40 6.05 8.81
N LEU A 316 -3.27 6.58 9.29
CA LEU A 316 -3.10 6.98 10.70
C LEU A 316 -3.94 8.22 11.04
N GLY A 317 -4.43 8.33 12.28
CA GLY A 317 -5.25 9.44 12.75
C GLY A 317 -4.77 10.02 14.07
N ILE A 318 -4.99 11.34 14.24
CA ILE A 318 -4.79 12.07 15.52
C ILE A 318 -6.06 12.77 16.00
N ASP A 319 -7.13 12.75 15.19
CA ASP A 319 -8.40 13.40 15.50
C ASP A 319 -9.56 12.63 14.86
N ASN A 320 -10.76 12.83 15.38
CA ASN A 320 -11.98 12.26 14.82
C ASN A 320 -12.51 13.15 13.68
N TYR A 321 -11.99 12.94 12.48
CA TYR A 321 -12.40 13.68 11.28
C TYR A 321 -13.85 13.42 10.83
N ASN A 322 -14.58 12.45 11.42
CA ASN A 322 -16.01 12.26 11.18
C ASN A 322 -16.85 13.44 11.69
N THR A 323 -16.34 14.17 12.68
CA THR A 323 -16.98 15.37 13.20
C THR A 323 -16.65 16.63 12.39
N TRP A 324 -15.76 16.55 11.41
CA TRP A 324 -15.34 17.70 10.61
C TRP A 324 -16.43 18.15 9.64
N PRO A 325 -16.42 19.43 9.23
CA PRO A 325 -17.38 19.93 8.24
C PRO A 325 -17.31 19.16 6.92
N ALA A 326 -18.43 19.02 6.24
CA ALA A 326 -18.57 18.25 5.00
C ALA A 326 -17.53 18.64 3.93
N PHE A 327 -17.17 19.93 3.80
CA PHE A 327 -16.14 20.38 2.86
C PHE A 327 -14.79 19.71 3.15
N SER A 328 -14.37 19.67 4.42
CA SER A 328 -13.12 19.01 4.82
C SER A 328 -13.17 17.51 4.55
N GLN A 329 -14.31 16.86 4.80
CA GLN A 329 -14.50 15.44 4.49
C GLN A 329 -14.39 15.17 2.98
N TYR A 330 -15.01 15.99 2.11
CA TYR A 330 -14.85 15.86 0.66
C TYR A 330 -13.42 16.08 0.18
N CYS A 331 -12.68 17.01 0.78
CA CYS A 331 -11.25 17.17 0.51
C CYS A 331 -10.47 15.88 0.79
N ILE A 332 -10.76 15.22 1.90
CA ILE A 332 -10.14 13.93 2.26
C ILE A 332 -10.49 12.84 1.22
N VAL A 333 -11.73 12.75 0.77
CA VAL A 333 -12.17 11.80 -0.28
C VAL A 333 -11.39 12.00 -1.58
N VAL A 334 -11.19 13.24 -2.00
CA VAL A 334 -10.39 13.57 -3.19
C VAL A 334 -8.94 13.11 -3.03
N LEU A 335 -8.36 13.27 -1.83
CA LEU A 335 -7.01 12.81 -1.53
C LEU A 335 -6.91 11.27 -1.52
N MET A 336 -7.92 10.57 -0.98
CA MET A 336 -7.99 9.09 -1.02
C MET A 336 -7.96 8.54 -2.45
N LEU A 337 -8.67 9.20 -3.37
CA LEU A 337 -8.68 8.80 -4.78
C LEU A 337 -7.33 9.03 -5.47
N THR A 338 -6.65 10.12 -5.16
CA THR A 338 -5.41 10.51 -5.85
C THR A 338 -4.22 9.63 -5.46
N GLY A 339 -4.05 9.38 -4.15
CA GLY A 339 -2.91 8.63 -3.63
C GLY A 339 -1.58 9.38 -3.77
N GLY A 340 -0.46 8.72 -3.47
CA GLY A 340 0.89 9.30 -3.55
C GLY A 340 1.55 9.20 -4.93
N CYS A 341 2.88 9.33 -4.95
CA CYS A 341 3.67 9.25 -6.17
C CYS A 341 3.79 7.81 -6.71
N ALA A 342 4.01 7.67 -8.01
CA ALA A 342 4.40 6.39 -8.61
C ALA A 342 5.77 5.94 -8.06
N GLY A 343 5.91 4.64 -7.78
CA GLY A 343 7.14 4.11 -7.16
C GLY A 343 7.30 4.49 -5.68
N SER A 344 6.19 4.80 -4.99
CA SER A 344 6.07 4.93 -3.54
C SER A 344 5.44 3.69 -2.93
N THR A 345 5.43 3.60 -1.60
CA THR A 345 4.71 2.56 -0.84
C THR A 345 3.20 2.76 -0.82
N SER A 346 2.70 3.96 -1.16
CA SER A 346 1.28 4.32 -1.11
C SER A 346 0.41 3.52 -2.09
N GLY A 347 -0.87 3.41 -1.80
CA GLY A 347 -1.92 2.93 -2.70
C GLY A 347 -2.49 4.01 -3.62
N GLY A 348 -3.77 3.88 -3.97
CA GLY A 348 -4.52 4.84 -4.79
C GLY A 348 -4.15 4.85 -6.26
N MET A 349 -4.74 5.80 -6.99
CA MET A 349 -4.61 5.92 -8.45
C MET A 349 -3.22 6.39 -8.90
N LYS A 350 -2.46 7.01 -8.02
CA LYS A 350 -1.17 7.70 -8.21
C LYS A 350 -1.29 9.04 -8.95
N ILE A 351 -0.59 10.02 -8.38
CA ILE A 351 -0.58 11.41 -8.91
C ILE A 351 -0.17 11.47 -10.38
N ALA A 352 0.82 10.67 -10.80
CA ALA A 352 1.26 10.63 -12.20
C ALA A 352 0.11 10.34 -13.17
N ARG A 353 -0.80 9.40 -12.83
CA ARG A 353 -1.96 9.08 -13.67
C ARG A 353 -2.97 10.23 -13.70
N VAL A 354 -3.23 10.85 -12.55
CA VAL A 354 -4.12 12.01 -12.47
C VAL A 354 -3.60 13.16 -13.34
N VAL A 355 -2.31 13.45 -13.29
CA VAL A 355 -1.66 14.47 -14.11
C VAL A 355 -1.77 14.17 -15.60
N ILE A 356 -1.55 12.91 -16.01
CA ILE A 356 -1.70 12.47 -17.41
C ILE A 356 -3.15 12.68 -17.89
N LEU A 357 -4.14 12.30 -17.08
CA LEU A 357 -5.56 12.48 -17.41
C LEU A 357 -5.93 13.96 -17.56
N CYS A 358 -5.51 14.82 -16.64
CA CYS A 358 -5.73 16.26 -16.74
C CYS A 358 -5.10 16.85 -18.02
N LYS A 359 -3.87 16.45 -18.33
CA LYS A 359 -3.20 16.88 -19.56
C LYS A 359 -3.84 16.33 -20.83
N MET A 360 -4.39 15.11 -20.79
CA MET A 360 -5.16 14.54 -21.90
C MET A 360 -6.41 15.35 -22.17
N VAL A 361 -7.17 15.74 -21.16
CA VAL A 361 -8.34 16.62 -21.31
C VAL A 361 -7.92 17.96 -21.91
N GLY A 362 -6.85 18.57 -21.43
CA GLY A 362 -6.30 19.80 -22.00
C GLY A 362 -5.87 19.66 -23.47
N LYS A 363 -5.28 18.50 -23.85
CA LYS A 363 -4.94 18.17 -25.25
C LYS A 363 -6.20 18.17 -26.12
N ILE A 364 -7.24 17.44 -25.69
CA ILE A 364 -8.50 17.32 -26.45
C ILE A 364 -9.19 18.68 -26.64
N ILE A 365 -9.22 19.51 -25.59
CA ILE A 365 -9.79 20.87 -25.66
C ILE A 365 -9.00 21.71 -26.67
N LYS A 366 -7.66 21.67 -26.62
CA LYS A 366 -6.81 22.43 -27.55
C LYS A 366 -6.98 22.00 -29.01
N GLU A 367 -7.07 20.70 -29.26
CA GLU A 367 -7.32 20.14 -30.59
C GLU A 367 -8.69 20.53 -31.15
N LYS A 368 -9.71 20.60 -30.29
CA LYS A 368 -11.06 21.09 -30.70
C LYS A 368 -11.08 22.58 -31.03
N LEU A 369 -10.34 23.40 -30.27
CA LEU A 369 -10.26 24.84 -30.52
C LEU A 369 -9.36 25.18 -31.73
N HIS A 370 -8.35 24.37 -31.95
CA HIS A 370 -7.39 24.55 -33.04
C HIS A 370 -7.17 23.23 -33.80
N PRO A 371 -8.07 22.86 -34.74
CA PRO A 371 -8.05 21.55 -35.43
C PRO A 371 -6.75 21.25 -36.18
N ASN A 372 -6.02 22.28 -36.61
CA ASN A 372 -4.75 22.15 -37.30
C ASN A 372 -3.52 22.11 -36.36
N SER A 373 -3.72 22.12 -35.06
CA SER A 373 -2.62 22.06 -34.11
C SER A 373 -2.37 20.64 -33.58
N PHE A 374 -1.12 20.20 -33.58
CA PHE A 374 -0.73 18.97 -32.92
C PHE A 374 -0.46 19.24 -31.41
N ALA A 375 -1.37 18.82 -30.56
CA ALA A 375 -1.16 18.89 -29.11
C ALA A 375 -0.53 17.59 -28.60
N ILE A 376 0.55 17.69 -27.82
CA ILE A 376 1.30 16.57 -27.29
C ILE A 376 1.21 16.60 -25.76
N VAL A 377 0.92 15.46 -25.14
CA VAL A 377 0.99 15.30 -23.69
C VAL A 377 2.45 15.07 -23.30
N ARG A 378 3.01 15.98 -22.49
CA ARG A 378 4.40 15.87 -22.00
C ARG A 378 4.41 15.71 -20.49
N MET A 379 5.19 14.76 -19.99
CA MET A 379 5.62 14.66 -18.59
C MET A 379 7.10 15.02 -18.54
N GLU A 380 7.41 16.15 -17.90
CA GLU A 380 8.74 16.78 -17.97
C GLU A 380 9.11 17.07 -19.44
N GLU A 381 10.29 16.66 -19.88
CA GLU A 381 10.77 16.82 -21.26
C GLU A 381 10.34 15.65 -22.18
N LYS A 382 9.76 14.57 -21.62
CA LYS A 382 9.39 13.37 -22.38
C LYS A 382 7.96 13.46 -22.89
N GLN A 383 7.79 13.25 -24.19
CA GLN A 383 6.48 13.02 -24.78
C GLN A 383 5.94 11.67 -24.28
N GLN A 384 4.66 11.67 -23.89
CA GLN A 384 3.96 10.44 -23.54
C GLN A 384 3.32 9.84 -24.80
N ASP A 385 3.57 8.55 -25.01
CA ASP A 385 2.97 7.80 -26.09
C ASP A 385 1.45 7.68 -25.86
N ASP A 386 0.66 7.70 -26.92
CA ASP A 386 -0.79 7.53 -26.84
C ASP A 386 -1.17 6.20 -26.17
N VAL A 387 -0.34 5.15 -26.30
CA VAL A 387 -0.52 3.87 -25.61
C VAL A 387 -0.53 4.04 -24.07
N VAL A 388 0.35 4.88 -23.52
CA VAL A 388 0.40 5.17 -22.07
C VAL A 388 -0.83 5.95 -21.64
N ILE A 389 -1.26 6.92 -22.45
CA ILE A 389 -2.45 7.74 -22.18
C ILE A 389 -3.71 6.85 -22.15
N PHE A 390 -3.90 6.01 -23.17
CA PHE A 390 -5.03 5.08 -23.22
C PHE A 390 -4.99 4.03 -22.10
N LYS A 391 -3.80 3.52 -21.75
CA LYS A 391 -3.65 2.61 -20.61
C LYS A 391 -4.10 3.28 -19.31
N THR A 392 -3.73 4.54 -19.11
CA THR A 392 -4.12 5.32 -17.93
C THR A 392 -5.63 5.57 -17.87
N ALA A 393 -6.25 5.93 -19.01
CA ALA A 393 -7.69 6.15 -19.09
C ALA A 393 -8.48 4.86 -18.82
N ARG A 394 -8.04 3.72 -19.37
CA ARG A 394 -8.64 2.40 -19.11
C ARG A 394 -8.52 2.01 -17.64
N PHE A 395 -7.38 2.26 -17.01
CA PHE A 395 -7.17 2.03 -15.58
C PHE A 395 -8.14 2.86 -14.74
N PHE A 396 -8.27 4.15 -15.04
CA PHE A 396 -9.21 5.04 -14.33
C PHE A 396 -10.64 4.55 -14.45
N PHE A 397 -11.08 4.18 -15.66
CA PHE A 397 -12.42 3.63 -15.87
C PHE A 397 -12.66 2.38 -15.02
N LEU A 398 -11.74 1.42 -15.06
CA LEU A 398 -11.84 0.19 -14.27
C LEU A 398 -11.82 0.44 -12.76
N TYR A 399 -10.98 1.37 -12.31
CA TYR A 399 -10.88 1.75 -10.91
C TYR A 399 -12.23 2.27 -10.37
N ILE A 400 -12.83 3.22 -11.07
CA ILE A 400 -14.14 3.77 -10.70
C ILE A 400 -15.24 2.72 -10.84
N PHE A 401 -15.23 1.92 -11.89
CA PHE A 401 -16.21 0.85 -12.11
C PHE A 401 -16.19 -0.18 -10.98
N LEU A 402 -15.01 -0.66 -10.58
CA LEU A 402 -14.87 -1.61 -9.48
C LEU A 402 -15.26 -1.00 -8.14
N ALA A 403 -14.90 0.25 -7.88
CA ALA A 403 -15.32 0.96 -6.67
C ALA A 403 -16.86 1.06 -6.59
N LEU A 404 -17.53 1.37 -7.72
CA LEU A 404 -19.00 1.39 -7.79
C LEU A 404 -19.62 0.00 -7.57
N MET A 405 -19.06 -1.04 -8.19
CA MET A 405 -19.54 -2.42 -7.98
C MET A 405 -19.40 -2.85 -6.52
N THR A 406 -18.28 -2.52 -5.87
CA THR A 406 -18.05 -2.78 -4.45
C THR A 406 -19.05 -2.01 -3.58
N THR A 407 -19.32 -0.74 -3.90
CA THR A 407 -20.34 0.06 -3.21
C THR A 407 -21.73 -0.54 -3.30
N ILE A 408 -22.14 -0.95 -4.51
CA ILE A 408 -23.45 -1.59 -4.73
C ILE A 408 -23.57 -2.87 -3.90
N PHE A 409 -22.51 -3.67 -3.86
CA PHE A 409 -22.47 -4.89 -3.07
C PHE A 409 -22.65 -4.60 -1.56
N PHE A 410 -21.93 -3.61 -1.02
CA PHE A 410 -22.06 -3.24 0.39
C PHE A 410 -23.47 -2.76 0.73
N ASN A 411 -24.09 -1.96 -0.15
CA ASN A 411 -25.49 -1.57 0.03
C ASN A 411 -26.43 -2.78 0.00
N PHE A 412 -26.18 -3.76 -0.86
CA PHE A 412 -26.95 -5.01 -0.90
C PHE A 412 -26.82 -5.81 0.40
N ASP A 413 -25.64 -5.81 1.02
CA ASP A 413 -25.32 -6.49 2.29
C ASP A 413 -25.80 -5.68 3.54
N GLY A 414 -26.49 -4.56 3.33
CA GLY A 414 -27.14 -3.76 4.38
C GLY A 414 -26.26 -2.63 4.97
N VAL A 415 -25.10 -2.35 4.40
CA VAL A 415 -24.26 -1.21 4.84
C VAL A 415 -24.87 0.11 4.33
N PRO A 416 -24.96 1.18 5.15
CA PRO A 416 -25.47 2.48 4.72
C PRO A 416 -24.75 3.05 3.50
N SER A 417 -25.46 3.80 2.66
CA SER A 417 -24.94 4.20 1.34
C SER A 417 -23.68 5.07 1.40
N VAL A 418 -23.59 5.99 2.36
CA VAL A 418 -22.40 6.85 2.53
C VAL A 418 -21.21 6.01 2.96
N ASP A 419 -21.41 5.12 3.95
CA ASP A 419 -20.36 4.24 4.45
C ASP A 419 -19.89 3.28 3.37
N SER A 420 -20.82 2.74 2.56
CA SER A 420 -20.50 1.86 1.43
C SER A 420 -19.59 2.50 0.41
N VAL A 421 -19.81 3.76 0.04
CA VAL A 421 -18.94 4.51 -0.88
C VAL A 421 -17.57 4.71 -0.26
N MET A 422 -17.53 5.15 0.99
CA MET A 422 -16.29 5.46 1.68
C MET A 422 -15.42 4.21 1.92
N LEU A 423 -16.03 3.12 2.36
CA LEU A 423 -15.37 1.83 2.54
C LEU A 423 -14.84 1.28 1.21
N ALA A 424 -15.63 1.36 0.13
CA ALA A 424 -15.20 0.92 -1.18
C ALA A 424 -13.99 1.71 -1.70
N LEU A 425 -14.00 3.03 -1.55
CA LEU A 425 -12.88 3.91 -1.94
C LEU A 425 -11.65 3.66 -1.06
N SER A 426 -11.85 3.47 0.25
CA SER A 426 -10.78 3.19 1.21
C SER A 426 -10.09 1.85 0.89
N CYS A 427 -10.86 0.78 0.67
CA CYS A 427 -10.33 -0.52 0.31
C CYS A 427 -9.63 -0.51 -1.06
N MET A 428 -10.24 0.14 -2.07
CA MET A 428 -9.68 0.22 -3.42
C MET A 428 -8.43 1.10 -3.48
N GLY A 429 -8.37 2.15 -2.65
CA GLY A 429 -7.23 3.05 -2.51
C GLY A 429 -6.15 2.53 -1.57
N ASN A 430 -6.39 1.44 -0.84
CA ASN A 430 -5.53 0.94 0.25
C ASN A 430 -5.21 2.05 1.28
N VAL A 431 -6.24 2.73 1.79
CA VAL A 431 -6.10 3.85 2.73
C VAL A 431 -6.41 3.45 4.16
N GLY A 432 -7.36 2.51 4.35
CA GLY A 432 -7.73 1.96 5.65
C GLY A 432 -8.56 2.86 6.55
N VAL A 433 -8.90 4.04 6.07
CA VAL A 433 -9.71 5.00 6.81
C VAL A 433 -11.19 4.63 6.65
N SER A 434 -11.90 4.47 7.74
CA SER A 434 -13.36 4.36 7.73
C SER A 434 -13.95 5.75 7.93
N PHE A 435 -14.46 6.35 6.86
CA PHE A 435 -15.43 7.41 6.95
C PHE A 435 -16.78 6.76 7.08
N GLY A 436 -17.30 6.71 8.21
CA GLY A 436 -18.61 6.21 8.47
C GLY A 436 -18.92 6.58 9.90
N LEU A 437 -20.02 7.15 10.10
CA LEU A 437 -20.46 7.57 11.41
C LEU A 437 -20.87 6.38 12.27
N GLU A 438 -21.20 5.24 11.67
CA GLU A 438 -21.85 4.12 12.33
C GLU A 438 -21.13 2.78 12.15
N TYR A 439 -20.32 2.59 11.08
CA TYR A 439 -19.71 1.31 10.75
C TYR A 439 -18.18 1.36 10.77
N SER A 440 -17.58 0.64 11.73
CA SER A 440 -16.17 0.25 11.65
C SER A 440 -16.01 -1.03 10.83
N PHE A 441 -14.81 -1.31 10.32
CA PHE A 441 -14.54 -2.57 9.62
C PHE A 441 -14.87 -3.81 10.45
N ALA A 442 -14.74 -3.73 11.79
CA ALA A 442 -15.07 -4.83 12.71
C ALA A 442 -16.56 -5.20 12.68
N GLN A 443 -17.44 -4.22 12.43
CA GLN A 443 -18.89 -4.40 12.46
C GLN A 443 -19.49 -4.81 11.11
N LEU A 444 -18.66 -4.86 10.04
CA LEU A 444 -19.14 -5.27 8.73
C LEU A 444 -19.59 -6.73 8.74
N PRO A 445 -20.62 -7.08 7.93
CA PRO A 445 -20.96 -8.47 7.67
C PRO A 445 -19.80 -9.25 7.06
N ASP A 446 -19.74 -10.55 7.29
CA ASP A 446 -18.64 -11.42 6.82
C ASP A 446 -18.45 -11.38 5.30
N MET A 447 -19.56 -11.31 4.54
CA MET A 447 -19.50 -11.20 3.07
C MET A 447 -18.89 -9.86 2.64
N SER A 448 -19.24 -8.77 3.30
CA SER A 448 -18.64 -7.46 3.06
C SER A 448 -17.14 -7.45 3.39
N LYS A 449 -16.69 -8.10 4.48
CA LYS A 449 -15.28 -8.27 4.82
C LYS A 449 -14.52 -9.07 3.74
N ALA A 450 -15.13 -10.13 3.22
CA ALA A 450 -14.53 -10.90 2.13
C ALA A 450 -14.37 -10.07 0.84
N VAL A 451 -15.38 -9.27 0.49
CA VAL A 451 -15.32 -8.37 -0.68
C VAL A 451 -14.30 -7.25 -0.46
N CYS A 452 -14.21 -6.65 0.76
CA CYS A 452 -13.15 -5.72 1.12
C CYS A 452 -11.77 -6.34 0.87
N SER A 453 -11.55 -7.57 1.33
CA SER A 453 -10.27 -8.29 1.19
C SER A 453 -9.87 -8.44 -0.28
N ILE A 454 -10.82 -8.82 -1.14
CA ILE A 454 -10.59 -8.90 -2.60
C ILE A 454 -10.28 -7.51 -3.16
N THR A 455 -11.04 -6.50 -2.76
CA THR A 455 -10.87 -5.11 -3.25
C THR A 455 -9.51 -4.53 -2.87
N MET A 456 -9.02 -4.79 -1.64
CA MET A 456 -7.69 -4.39 -1.19
C MET A 456 -6.58 -5.03 -2.03
N LEU A 457 -6.69 -6.32 -2.33
CA LEU A 457 -5.73 -7.02 -3.19
C LEU A 457 -5.72 -6.46 -4.62
N VAL A 458 -6.91 -6.22 -5.20
CA VAL A 458 -7.06 -5.65 -6.54
C VAL A 458 -6.52 -4.22 -6.60
N GLY A 459 -6.74 -3.42 -5.57
CA GLY A 459 -6.22 -2.06 -5.44
C GLY A 459 -4.69 -2.03 -5.40
N ARG A 460 -4.06 -2.97 -4.69
CA ARG A 460 -2.60 -3.03 -4.51
C ARG A 460 -1.83 -3.44 -5.76
N LEU A 461 -2.30 -4.46 -6.50
CA LEU A 461 -1.53 -5.14 -7.56
C LEU A 461 -1.84 -4.68 -8.99
N GLU A 462 -2.36 -3.50 -9.17
CA GLU A 462 -2.94 -3.08 -10.44
C GLU A 462 -4.06 -4.03 -10.94
N ILE A 463 -5.22 -3.51 -11.17
CA ILE A 463 -6.47 -4.20 -11.52
C ILE A 463 -6.29 -5.25 -12.64
N PHE A 464 -5.41 -4.94 -13.62
CA PHE A 464 -5.21 -5.79 -14.80
C PHE A 464 -4.60 -7.17 -14.48
N THR A 465 -3.77 -7.28 -13.43
CA THR A 465 -3.15 -8.56 -13.04
C THR A 465 -4.22 -9.57 -12.64
N TYR A 466 -5.12 -9.20 -11.72
CA TYR A 466 -6.19 -10.10 -11.29
C TYR A 466 -7.24 -10.34 -12.38
N LEU A 467 -7.62 -9.33 -13.15
CA LEU A 467 -8.56 -9.52 -14.27
C LEU A 467 -8.00 -10.46 -15.34
N ALA A 468 -6.69 -10.42 -15.60
CA ALA A 468 -6.06 -11.37 -16.51
C ALA A 468 -6.10 -12.79 -15.97
N MET A 469 -5.83 -12.97 -14.66
CA MET A 469 -5.86 -14.28 -14.00
C MET A 469 -7.26 -14.90 -13.95
N LEU A 470 -8.33 -14.10 -13.96
CA LEU A 470 -9.71 -14.60 -14.02
C LEU A 470 -10.08 -15.21 -15.40
N GLN A 471 -9.33 -14.89 -16.45
CA GLN A 471 -9.59 -15.46 -17.77
C GLN A 471 -9.06 -16.89 -17.88
N ALA A 472 -9.92 -17.85 -18.28
CA ALA A 472 -9.52 -19.24 -18.47
C ALA A 472 -8.38 -19.43 -19.49
N SER A 473 -8.28 -18.52 -20.49
CA SER A 473 -7.19 -18.51 -21.47
C SER A 473 -5.82 -18.17 -20.87
N PHE A 474 -5.79 -17.50 -19.72
CA PHE A 474 -4.55 -17.17 -19.01
C PHE A 474 -3.82 -18.43 -18.53
N TRP A 475 -4.57 -19.46 -18.12
CA TRP A 475 -4.04 -20.70 -17.53
C TRP A 475 -3.76 -21.80 -18.56
N ARG A 476 -4.22 -21.64 -19.81
CA ARG A 476 -3.99 -22.65 -20.85
C ARG A 476 -2.54 -22.59 -21.35
N GLU A 477 -1.94 -23.74 -21.54
CA GLU A 477 -0.70 -23.88 -22.30
C GLU A 477 -1.00 -23.64 -23.79
N ASN A 478 -0.80 -22.42 -24.26
CA ASN A 478 -0.83 -22.11 -25.68
C ASN A 478 0.62 -21.95 -26.14
N ASN A 479 1.06 -22.83 -27.00
CA ASN A 479 2.20 -22.59 -27.89
C ASN A 479 1.76 -21.54 -28.93
N TRP A 480 2.08 -20.25 -28.69
CA TRP A 480 2.04 -19.17 -29.66
C TRP A 480 3.47 -18.83 -30.06
#